data_5db4a55499aaa762c490fde66af35b74
#
_entry.id   5db4a55499aaa762c490fde66af35b74
#
_cell.length_a   1.000
_cell.length_b   1.000
_cell.length_c   1.000
_cell.angle_alpha   90.00
_cell.angle_beta   90.00
_cell.angle_gamma   90.00
#
_symmetry.space_group_name_H-M   'P 1'
#
loop_
_entity.id
_entity.type
_entity.pdbx_description
1 polymer ?
#
loop_
_entity_poly.entity_id
_entity_poly.type
_entity_poly.pdbx_seq_one_letter_code
_entity_poly.pdbx_strand_id
1 'polypeptide(L)'
;MHDIGYFLRCAAEDLGWDYQVLRGGWLHELRKGGTKHYVIGYSFPHNSNTAARVAMDKVATYTVLSAAGIDAVQHFLVLAKGRSRREIRRLCHEQLRLAGLSASEVVLKPVTGSNGRDVERAATFRVAQKKLHLLLGRYDGVAAVSPYLSLRREVRVIVLDGRPLLIFEKIRNADWRHNLAFRATPKLLSIHENERLITCALRACEVIGLRLAAVDLVESDDLSWRILEVNEGIKLGSGFVGQGAEYLRAAAAVYLAIVRALE
;
A
#
# COMPACT_ATOMS: atom_id res chain seq x y z
N MET A 1 -20.00 -0.72 -14.06
CA MET A 1 -19.06 -0.45 -12.95
C MET A 1 -17.66 -0.36 -13.55
N HIS A 2 -16.96 0.77 -13.38
CA HIS A 2 -15.62 0.96 -13.95
C HIS A 2 -14.60 0.29 -13.01
N ASP A 3 -14.19 -0.92 -13.35
CA ASP A 3 -13.13 -1.68 -12.67
C ASP A 3 -11.82 -1.61 -13.46
N ILE A 4 -10.79 -2.30 -13.01
CA ILE A 4 -9.49 -2.32 -13.68
C ILE A 4 -9.61 -2.82 -15.14
N GLY A 5 -10.47 -3.82 -15.40
CA GLY A 5 -10.66 -4.37 -16.75
C GLY A 5 -11.21 -3.34 -17.74
N TYR A 6 -12.10 -2.44 -17.27
CA TYR A 6 -12.57 -1.32 -18.09
C TYR A 6 -11.41 -0.41 -18.53
N PHE A 7 -10.57 0.01 -17.57
CA PHE A 7 -9.46 0.92 -17.86
C PHE A 7 -8.38 0.26 -18.73
N LEU A 8 -8.07 -1.03 -18.49
CA LEU A 8 -7.11 -1.76 -19.30
C LEU A 8 -7.59 -1.91 -20.75
N ARG A 9 -8.89 -2.14 -20.96
CA ARG A 9 -9.48 -2.23 -22.28
C ARG A 9 -9.37 -0.89 -23.01
N CYS A 10 -9.82 0.21 -22.40
CA CYS A 10 -9.73 1.53 -23.00
C CYS A 10 -8.26 1.90 -23.35
N ALA A 11 -7.33 1.67 -22.41
CA ALA A 11 -5.92 1.95 -22.66
C ALA A 11 -5.32 1.06 -23.77
N ALA A 12 -5.74 -0.19 -23.86
CA ALA A 12 -5.32 -1.11 -24.92
C ALA A 12 -5.83 -0.65 -26.29
N GLU A 13 -7.12 -0.29 -26.39
CA GLU A 13 -7.72 0.26 -27.61
C GLU A 13 -6.98 1.52 -28.07
N ASP A 14 -6.73 2.48 -27.18
CA ASP A 14 -6.03 3.74 -27.47
C ASP A 14 -4.59 3.53 -27.97
N LEU A 15 -3.92 2.48 -27.49
CA LEU A 15 -2.50 2.21 -27.76
C LEU A 15 -2.28 1.08 -28.79
N GLY A 16 -3.35 0.51 -29.34
CA GLY A 16 -3.27 -0.57 -30.32
C GLY A 16 -2.76 -1.89 -29.75
N TRP A 17 -3.11 -2.20 -28.51
CA TRP A 17 -2.90 -3.50 -27.89
C TRP A 17 -4.14 -4.38 -28.04
N ASP A 18 -3.96 -5.66 -28.31
CA ASP A 18 -5.01 -6.66 -28.12
C ASP A 18 -5.21 -6.91 -26.64
N TYR A 19 -6.46 -6.88 -26.18
CA TYR A 19 -6.82 -7.10 -24.78
C TYR A 19 -7.76 -8.28 -24.63
N GLN A 20 -7.45 -9.16 -23.67
CA GLN A 20 -8.27 -10.31 -23.32
C GLN A 20 -8.39 -10.51 -21.79
N VAL A 21 -9.59 -10.82 -21.33
CA VAL A 21 -9.83 -11.30 -19.96
C VAL A 21 -9.73 -12.82 -19.97
N LEU A 22 -8.76 -13.37 -19.23
CA LEU A 22 -8.55 -14.82 -19.16
C LEU A 22 -9.32 -15.49 -18.03
N ARG A 23 -9.57 -14.80 -16.92
CA ARG A 23 -10.32 -15.36 -15.79
C ARG A 23 -11.09 -14.29 -15.03
N GLY A 24 -12.41 -14.26 -15.20
CA GLY A 24 -13.37 -13.57 -14.33
C GLY A 24 -13.03 -12.13 -13.90
N GLY A 25 -12.32 -11.35 -14.73
CA GLY A 25 -11.87 -10.01 -14.37
C GLY A 25 -10.68 -9.97 -13.39
N TRP A 26 -10.04 -11.12 -13.12
CA TRP A 26 -8.87 -11.19 -12.23
C TRP A 26 -7.54 -11.32 -12.95
N LEU A 27 -7.52 -11.98 -14.12
CA LEU A 27 -6.34 -12.15 -14.97
C LEU A 27 -6.62 -11.55 -16.33
N HIS A 28 -5.80 -10.59 -16.73
CA HIS A 28 -5.87 -9.88 -18.00
C HIS A 28 -4.60 -10.12 -18.81
N GLU A 29 -4.75 -10.19 -20.13
CA GLU A 29 -3.66 -10.32 -21.06
C GLU A 29 -3.67 -9.12 -22.03
N LEU A 30 -2.50 -8.57 -22.29
CA LEU A 30 -2.23 -7.51 -23.27
C LEU A 30 -1.21 -8.03 -24.27
N ARG A 31 -1.47 -7.90 -25.59
CA ARG A 31 -0.57 -8.34 -26.66
C ARG A 31 -0.36 -7.23 -27.69
N LYS A 32 0.89 -7.04 -28.12
CA LYS A 32 1.24 -6.13 -29.20
C LYS A 32 2.57 -6.52 -29.82
N GLY A 33 2.64 -6.63 -31.16
CA GLY A 33 3.90 -6.83 -31.87
C GLY A 33 4.71 -8.05 -31.42
N GLY A 34 4.04 -9.16 -31.05
CA GLY A 34 4.71 -10.36 -30.54
C GLY A 34 5.03 -10.32 -29.02
N THR A 35 4.90 -9.18 -28.37
CA THR A 35 5.07 -9.02 -26.91
C THR A 35 3.76 -9.36 -26.21
N LYS A 36 3.88 -9.98 -25.02
CA LYS A 36 2.75 -10.38 -24.19
C LYS A 36 3.00 -10.01 -22.73
N HIS A 37 2.00 -9.37 -22.13
CA HIS A 37 2.00 -9.04 -20.70
C HIS A 37 0.75 -9.54 -20.01
N TYR A 38 0.89 -9.87 -18.72
CA TYR A 38 -0.23 -10.21 -17.86
C TYR A 38 -0.39 -9.18 -16.75
N VAL A 39 -1.65 -8.90 -16.42
CA VAL A 39 -2.02 -8.15 -15.21
C VAL A 39 -2.87 -9.06 -14.36
N ILE A 40 -2.47 -9.28 -13.11
CA ILE A 40 -3.20 -10.12 -12.16
C ILE A 40 -3.71 -9.28 -10.99
N GLY A 41 -5.03 -9.20 -10.83
CA GLY A 41 -5.64 -8.32 -9.85
C GLY A 41 -5.25 -6.86 -10.12
N TYR A 42 -4.38 -6.31 -9.30
CA TYR A 42 -3.86 -4.93 -9.40
C TYR A 42 -2.35 -4.87 -9.61
N SER A 43 -1.72 -6.02 -9.80
CA SER A 43 -0.29 -6.18 -10.01
C SER A 43 0.05 -6.16 -11.49
N PHE A 44 1.02 -5.36 -11.86
CA PHE A 44 1.47 -5.10 -13.23
C PHE A 44 2.90 -5.60 -13.43
N PRO A 45 3.33 -5.91 -14.67
CA PRO A 45 4.65 -6.49 -14.94
C PRO A 45 5.80 -5.47 -14.96
N HIS A 46 5.65 -4.30 -14.30
CA HIS A 46 6.66 -3.24 -14.29
C HIS A 46 7.76 -3.48 -13.26
N ASN A 47 7.43 -4.10 -12.14
CA ASN A 47 8.33 -4.29 -11.02
C ASN A 47 9.06 -5.62 -11.08
N SER A 48 10.32 -5.66 -10.63
CA SER A 48 10.96 -6.93 -10.35
C SER A 48 10.21 -7.67 -9.23
N ASN A 49 10.24 -9.00 -9.24
CA ASN A 49 9.59 -9.80 -8.20
C ASN A 49 10.10 -9.44 -6.80
N THR A 50 11.41 -9.21 -6.65
CA THR A 50 12.00 -8.87 -5.34
C THR A 50 11.53 -7.51 -4.85
N ALA A 51 11.54 -6.47 -5.69
CA ALA A 51 11.07 -5.14 -5.32
C ALA A 51 9.57 -5.16 -4.93
N ALA A 52 8.75 -5.86 -5.72
CA ALA A 52 7.33 -6.05 -5.41
C ALA A 52 7.12 -6.74 -4.05
N ARG A 53 7.89 -7.79 -3.74
CA ARG A 53 7.82 -8.49 -2.45
C ARG A 53 8.26 -7.63 -1.28
N VAL A 54 9.30 -6.80 -1.44
CA VAL A 54 9.71 -5.81 -0.42
C VAL A 54 8.56 -4.83 -0.16
N ALA A 55 7.93 -4.30 -1.20
CA ALA A 55 6.81 -3.36 -1.07
C ALA A 55 5.58 -3.99 -0.39
N MET A 56 5.28 -5.26 -0.68
CA MET A 56 4.16 -5.98 -0.07
C MET A 56 4.38 -6.27 1.43
N ASP A 57 5.63 -6.36 1.87
CA ASP A 57 6.01 -6.66 3.26
C ASP A 57 6.28 -5.36 4.03
N LYS A 58 5.40 -5.02 4.97
CA LYS A 58 5.47 -3.76 5.74
C LYS A 58 6.74 -3.63 6.57
N VAL A 59 7.26 -4.75 7.08
CA VAL A 59 8.50 -4.76 7.87
C VAL A 59 9.71 -4.58 6.96
N ALA A 60 9.76 -5.30 5.82
CA ALA A 60 10.81 -5.14 4.82
C ALA A 60 10.84 -3.72 4.25
N THR A 61 9.65 -3.16 3.87
CA THR A 61 9.52 -1.78 3.43
C THR A 61 10.10 -0.81 4.46
N TYR A 62 9.67 -0.88 5.72
CA TYR A 62 10.21 -0.03 6.79
C TYR A 62 11.73 -0.19 6.93
N THR A 63 12.22 -1.43 6.93
CA THR A 63 13.66 -1.71 7.10
C THR A 63 14.49 -1.08 5.99
N VAL A 64 14.08 -1.23 4.74
CA VAL A 64 14.78 -0.67 3.56
C VAL A 64 14.73 0.85 3.56
N LEU A 65 13.57 1.46 3.81
CA LEU A 65 13.40 2.90 3.86
C LEU A 65 14.20 3.54 5.01
N SER A 66 14.14 2.94 6.19
CA SER A 66 14.90 3.40 7.38
C SER A 66 16.41 3.33 7.16
N ALA A 67 16.91 2.26 6.53
CA ALA A 67 18.33 2.14 6.20
C ALA A 67 18.82 3.20 5.20
N ALA A 68 17.91 3.73 4.36
CA ALA A 68 18.16 4.82 3.42
C ALA A 68 17.89 6.21 4.01
N GLY A 69 17.60 6.33 5.31
CA GLY A 69 17.30 7.59 5.97
C GLY A 69 15.97 8.23 5.54
N ILE A 70 15.00 7.42 5.09
CA ILE A 70 13.66 7.88 4.72
C ILE A 70 12.71 7.66 5.89
N ASP A 71 12.01 8.71 6.30
CA ASP A 71 11.05 8.65 7.39
C ASP A 71 9.87 7.75 7.03
N ALA A 72 9.71 6.65 7.76
CA ALA A 72 8.62 5.70 7.60
C ALA A 72 8.05 5.28 8.96
N VAL A 73 6.79 4.88 8.97
CA VAL A 73 6.14 4.35 10.17
C VAL A 73 6.83 3.04 10.57
N GLN A 74 7.29 2.97 11.82
CA GLN A 74 8.01 1.81 12.34
C GLN A 74 7.14 0.55 12.31
N HIS A 75 7.74 -0.53 11.86
CA HIS A 75 7.14 -1.86 11.86
C HIS A 75 8.10 -2.88 12.46
N PHE A 76 7.65 -3.55 13.51
CA PHE A 76 8.41 -4.57 14.24
C PHE A 76 7.90 -5.95 13.88
N LEU A 77 8.79 -6.84 13.48
CA LEU A 77 8.47 -8.21 13.11
C LEU A 77 8.23 -9.10 14.33
N VAL A 78 7.13 -9.83 14.34
CA VAL A 78 6.90 -10.96 15.24
C VAL A 78 6.93 -12.24 14.42
N LEU A 79 7.97 -13.05 14.59
CA LEU A 79 8.15 -14.34 13.92
C LEU A 79 8.06 -15.46 14.97
N ALA A 80 6.95 -16.20 14.97
CA ALA A 80 6.69 -17.28 15.91
C ALA A 80 7.11 -18.66 15.40
N LYS A 81 7.33 -18.82 14.10
CA LYS A 81 7.67 -20.09 13.47
C LYS A 81 8.96 -20.69 14.05
N GLY A 82 8.91 -21.96 14.42
CA GLY A 82 10.06 -22.66 15.01
C GLY A 82 10.36 -22.30 16.47
N ARG A 83 9.50 -21.53 17.15
CA ARG A 83 9.70 -21.07 18.53
C ARG A 83 8.74 -21.76 19.51
N SER A 84 9.18 -21.96 20.74
CA SER A 84 8.35 -22.42 21.85
C SER A 84 7.34 -21.33 22.29
N ARG A 85 6.25 -21.72 22.96
CA ARG A 85 5.26 -20.79 23.52
C ARG A 85 5.88 -19.73 24.43
N ARG A 86 6.93 -20.08 25.20
CA ARG A 86 7.64 -19.16 26.09
C ARG A 86 8.41 -18.10 25.29
N GLU A 87 9.12 -18.51 24.26
CA GLU A 87 9.87 -17.60 23.37
C GLU A 87 8.94 -16.67 22.60
N ILE A 88 7.81 -17.18 22.06
CA ILE A 88 6.80 -16.37 21.38
C ILE A 88 6.24 -15.31 22.34
N ARG A 89 5.92 -15.67 23.61
CA ARG A 89 5.42 -14.71 24.59
C ARG A 89 6.44 -13.61 24.86
N ARG A 90 7.73 -13.97 25.04
CA ARG A 90 8.81 -13.02 25.27
C ARG A 90 8.98 -12.09 24.05
N LEU A 91 9.03 -12.65 22.85
CA LEU A 91 9.14 -11.89 21.62
C LEU A 91 7.95 -10.90 21.44
N CYS A 92 6.72 -11.38 21.61
CA CYS A 92 5.54 -10.51 21.56
C CYS A 92 5.64 -9.35 22.55
N HIS A 93 6.04 -9.62 23.80
CA HIS A 93 6.18 -8.59 24.81
C HIS A 93 7.24 -7.55 24.43
N GLU A 94 8.39 -8.02 23.92
CA GLU A 94 9.49 -7.16 23.48
C GLU A 94 9.06 -6.26 22.31
N GLN A 95 8.46 -6.83 21.26
CA GLN A 95 8.02 -6.06 20.08
C GLN A 95 6.90 -5.07 20.42
N LEU A 96 5.96 -5.45 21.28
CA LEU A 96 4.92 -4.55 21.78
C LEU A 96 5.50 -3.37 22.57
N ARG A 97 6.53 -3.62 23.39
CA ARG A 97 7.24 -2.58 24.13
C ARG A 97 8.01 -1.64 23.20
N LEU A 98 8.73 -2.20 22.21
CA LEU A 98 9.44 -1.42 21.19
C LEU A 98 8.48 -0.54 20.37
N ALA A 99 7.29 -1.04 20.08
CA ALA A 99 6.23 -0.27 19.41
C ALA A 99 5.56 0.78 20.34
N GLY A 100 6.01 0.93 21.58
CA GLY A 100 5.55 1.98 22.49
C GLY A 100 4.29 1.63 23.29
N LEU A 101 3.86 0.36 23.39
CA LEU A 101 2.62 -0.02 24.10
C LEU A 101 2.59 0.38 25.59
N SER A 102 3.74 0.62 26.22
CA SER A 102 3.81 1.11 27.60
C SER A 102 3.42 2.59 27.75
N ALA A 103 3.47 3.36 26.66
CA ALA A 103 3.19 4.80 26.65
C ALA A 103 1.98 5.18 25.77
N SER A 104 1.64 4.35 24.80
CA SER A 104 0.55 4.61 23.85
C SER A 104 -0.06 3.30 23.33
N GLU A 105 -1.02 3.39 22.45
CA GLU A 105 -1.59 2.23 21.77
C GLU A 105 -0.68 1.73 20.64
N VAL A 106 -0.91 0.50 20.21
CA VAL A 106 -0.23 -0.12 19.07
C VAL A 106 -1.21 -0.64 18.04
N VAL A 107 -0.73 -0.79 16.83
CA VAL A 107 -1.43 -1.43 15.72
C VAL A 107 -0.79 -2.77 15.42
N LEU A 108 -1.62 -3.80 15.37
CA LEU A 108 -1.26 -5.18 15.04
C LEU A 108 -1.81 -5.49 13.67
N LYS A 109 -1.00 -6.08 12.79
CA LYS A 109 -1.42 -6.33 11.40
C LYS A 109 -0.65 -7.49 10.78
N PRO A 110 -1.18 -8.10 9.71
CA PRO A 110 -0.40 -9.00 8.88
C PRO A 110 0.81 -8.25 8.29
N VAL A 111 1.92 -8.95 8.13
CA VAL A 111 3.12 -8.42 7.46
C VAL A 111 2.79 -8.06 6.02
N THR A 112 2.07 -8.96 5.33
CA THR A 112 1.53 -8.75 3.98
C THR A 112 0.02 -8.61 4.03
N GLY A 113 -0.57 -7.94 3.05
CA GLY A 113 -2.01 -7.75 2.94
C GLY A 113 -2.42 -6.32 2.64
N SER A 114 -3.65 -6.15 2.20
CA SER A 114 -4.21 -4.88 1.74
C SER A 114 -5.59 -4.61 2.32
N ASN A 115 -6.15 -3.44 2.05
CA ASN A 115 -7.50 -3.03 2.42
C ASN A 115 -7.78 -3.01 3.93
N GLY A 116 -6.75 -2.94 4.80
CA GLY A 116 -6.91 -2.90 6.25
C GLY A 116 -7.50 -4.19 6.86
N ARG A 117 -7.46 -5.31 6.14
CA ARG A 117 -7.93 -6.61 6.66
C ARG A 117 -7.04 -7.04 7.83
N ASP A 118 -7.68 -7.50 8.92
CA ASP A 118 -7.02 -7.96 10.15
C ASP A 118 -6.05 -6.92 10.76
N VAL A 119 -6.30 -5.63 10.51
CA VAL A 119 -5.59 -4.53 11.18
C VAL A 119 -6.32 -4.18 12.46
N GLU A 120 -5.66 -4.37 13.59
CA GLU A 120 -6.23 -4.30 14.92
C GLU A 120 -5.49 -3.29 15.79
N ARG A 121 -6.23 -2.55 16.62
CA ARG A 121 -5.67 -1.60 17.60
C ARG A 121 -5.75 -2.19 19.00
N ALA A 122 -4.74 -1.94 19.81
CA ALA A 122 -4.69 -2.41 21.20
C ALA A 122 -4.03 -1.39 22.14
N ALA A 123 -4.67 -1.15 23.30
CA ALA A 123 -4.21 -0.20 24.32
C ALA A 123 -3.52 -0.87 25.51
N THR A 124 -3.59 -2.20 25.63
CA THR A 124 -2.99 -2.92 26.76
C THR A 124 -2.26 -4.18 26.31
N PHE A 125 -1.24 -4.60 27.05
CA PHE A 125 -0.48 -5.83 26.77
C PHE A 125 -1.39 -7.06 26.67
N ARG A 126 -2.37 -7.19 27.56
CA ARG A 126 -3.31 -8.32 27.56
C ARG A 126 -4.12 -8.41 26.25
N VAL A 127 -4.67 -7.28 25.82
CA VAL A 127 -5.45 -7.20 24.57
C VAL A 127 -4.55 -7.41 23.36
N ALA A 128 -3.39 -6.76 23.33
CA ALA A 128 -2.42 -6.88 22.25
C ALA A 128 -1.93 -8.32 22.07
N GLN A 129 -1.54 -9.00 23.15
CA GLN A 129 -1.10 -10.40 23.12
C GLN A 129 -2.18 -11.34 22.59
N LYS A 130 -3.44 -11.17 23.03
CA LYS A 130 -4.56 -11.98 22.54
C LYS A 130 -4.75 -11.80 21.02
N LYS A 131 -4.79 -10.55 20.55
CA LYS A 131 -4.96 -10.23 19.12
C LYS A 131 -3.77 -10.71 18.29
N LEU A 132 -2.55 -10.49 18.79
CA LEU A 132 -1.33 -10.93 18.13
C LEU A 132 -1.27 -12.46 17.99
N HIS A 133 -1.70 -13.20 19.03
CA HIS A 133 -1.77 -14.66 18.96
C HIS A 133 -2.75 -15.14 17.87
N LEU A 134 -3.89 -14.48 17.70
CA LEU A 134 -4.84 -14.78 16.63
C LEU A 134 -4.24 -14.50 15.24
N LEU A 135 -3.53 -13.38 15.08
CA LEU A 135 -2.84 -13.04 13.84
C LEU A 135 -1.78 -14.10 13.48
N LEU A 136 -0.93 -14.46 14.45
CA LEU A 136 0.10 -15.48 14.24
C LEU A 136 -0.50 -16.83 13.82
N GLY A 137 -1.66 -17.21 14.37
CA GLY A 137 -2.36 -18.42 13.95
C GLY A 137 -2.93 -18.36 12.52
N ARG A 138 -3.32 -17.17 12.05
CA ARG A 138 -3.88 -16.98 10.71
C ARG A 138 -2.83 -16.80 9.61
N TYR A 139 -1.66 -16.27 9.95
CA TYR A 139 -0.64 -15.82 9.01
C TYR A 139 0.69 -16.57 9.18
N ASP A 140 0.62 -17.89 9.30
CA ASP A 140 1.77 -18.82 9.37
C ASP A 140 2.86 -18.40 10.38
N GLY A 141 2.43 -17.88 11.53
CA GLY A 141 3.32 -17.46 12.61
C GLY A 141 4.03 -16.13 12.37
N VAL A 142 3.54 -15.29 11.48
CA VAL A 142 4.17 -14.01 11.15
C VAL A 142 3.17 -12.85 11.34
N ALA A 143 3.60 -11.78 12.02
CA ALA A 143 2.82 -10.57 12.20
C ALA A 143 3.72 -9.34 12.32
N ALA A 144 3.15 -8.16 12.10
CA ALA A 144 3.80 -6.88 12.33
C ALA A 144 3.12 -6.11 13.46
N VAL A 145 3.92 -5.40 14.24
CA VAL A 145 3.47 -4.45 15.28
C VAL A 145 4.00 -3.07 14.90
N SER A 146 3.18 -2.04 15.03
CA SER A 146 3.60 -0.64 14.84
C SER A 146 3.03 0.24 15.95
N PRO A 147 3.64 1.42 16.25
CA PRO A 147 3.00 2.43 17.07
C PRO A 147 1.63 2.80 16.47
N TYR A 148 0.66 3.09 17.30
CA TYR A 148 -0.53 3.80 16.85
C TYR A 148 -0.19 5.28 16.72
N LEU A 149 -0.43 5.83 15.55
CA LEU A 149 -0.29 7.25 15.27
C LEU A 149 -1.66 7.88 15.13
N SER A 150 -1.91 8.98 15.82
CA SER A 150 -3.03 9.84 15.50
C SER A 150 -2.71 10.58 14.20
N LEU A 151 -3.48 10.28 13.17
CA LEU A 151 -3.24 10.78 11.82
C LEU A 151 -4.14 11.99 11.54
N ARG A 152 -3.54 13.08 11.11
CA ARG A 152 -4.23 14.27 10.62
C ARG A 152 -4.64 14.09 9.16
N ARG A 153 -3.71 13.58 8.34
CA ARG A 153 -3.91 13.42 6.89
C ARG A 153 -3.28 12.11 6.41
N GLU A 154 -3.85 11.56 5.35
CA GLU A 154 -3.23 10.46 4.59
C GLU A 154 -3.31 10.79 3.10
N VAL A 155 -2.17 10.79 2.43
CA VAL A 155 -2.01 11.12 1.02
C VAL A 155 -1.43 9.94 0.27
N ARG A 156 -2.00 9.62 -0.90
CA ARG A 156 -1.46 8.63 -1.83
C ARG A 156 -0.84 9.30 -3.04
N VAL A 157 0.39 8.91 -3.36
CA VAL A 157 1.10 9.29 -4.59
C VAL A 157 1.24 8.04 -5.47
N ILE A 158 0.77 8.10 -6.71
CA ILE A 158 1.02 7.05 -7.71
C ILE A 158 2.23 7.47 -8.53
N VAL A 159 3.21 6.57 -8.60
CA VAL A 159 4.49 6.77 -9.26
C VAL A 159 4.67 5.74 -10.38
N LEU A 160 5.16 6.19 -11.54
CA LEU A 160 5.61 5.34 -12.64
C LEU A 160 6.91 5.89 -13.21
N ASP A 161 7.94 5.04 -13.30
CA ASP A 161 9.25 5.35 -13.89
C ASP A 161 9.86 6.67 -13.38
N GLY A 162 9.81 6.86 -12.04
CA GLY A 162 10.33 8.05 -11.38
C GLY A 162 9.50 9.33 -11.61
N ARG A 163 8.24 9.21 -12.08
CA ARG A 163 7.33 10.33 -12.31
C ARG A 163 6.05 10.18 -11.51
N PRO A 164 5.53 11.25 -10.87
CA PRO A 164 4.23 11.21 -10.23
C PRO A 164 3.14 11.26 -11.30
N LEU A 165 2.21 10.28 -11.26
CA LEU A 165 1.06 10.26 -12.15
C LEU A 165 -0.18 10.89 -11.51
N LEU A 166 -0.36 10.71 -10.20
CA LEU A 166 -1.53 11.15 -9.48
C LEU A 166 -1.20 11.33 -8.01
N ILE A 167 -1.77 12.36 -7.39
CA ILE A 167 -1.74 12.56 -5.94
C ILE A 167 -3.15 12.85 -5.43
N PHE A 168 -3.55 12.21 -4.34
CA PHE A 168 -4.83 12.47 -3.68
C PHE A 168 -4.79 12.19 -2.20
N GLU A 169 -5.56 12.96 -1.44
CA GLU A 169 -5.76 12.77 -0.01
C GLU A 169 -6.93 11.81 0.24
N LYS A 170 -6.80 10.95 1.23
CA LYS A 170 -7.87 10.06 1.71
C LYS A 170 -8.55 10.72 2.90
N ILE A 171 -9.62 11.45 2.67
CA ILE A 171 -10.39 12.11 3.73
C ILE A 171 -11.10 11.04 4.56
N ARG A 172 -10.74 10.98 5.85
CA ARG A 172 -11.30 10.02 6.81
C ARG A 172 -12.78 10.31 7.08
N ASN A 173 -13.55 9.25 7.19
CA ASN A 173 -14.89 9.27 7.77
C ASN A 173 -14.84 8.89 9.28
N ALA A 174 -15.88 8.24 9.78
CA ALA A 174 -16.00 7.89 11.20
C ALA A 174 -14.99 6.81 11.69
N ASP A 175 -14.41 6.00 10.79
CA ASP A 175 -13.41 4.98 11.15
C ASP A 175 -12.04 5.63 11.41
N TRP A 176 -11.27 5.07 12.34
CA TRP A 176 -9.90 5.53 12.63
C TRP A 176 -8.90 5.23 11.48
N ARG A 177 -9.29 4.34 10.55
CA ARG A 177 -8.52 3.95 9.35
C ARG A 177 -8.88 4.85 8.19
N HIS A 178 -7.88 5.44 7.53
CA HIS A 178 -8.03 6.30 6.35
C HIS A 178 -8.13 5.50 5.03
N ASN A 179 -8.71 4.30 5.05
CA ASN A 179 -8.73 3.44 3.87
C ASN A 179 -10.01 3.68 3.04
N LEU A 180 -9.86 3.78 1.71
CA LEU A 180 -11.00 3.86 0.78
C LEU A 180 -11.96 2.67 0.89
N ALA A 181 -11.46 1.49 1.30
CA ALA A 181 -12.30 0.32 1.60
C ALA A 181 -13.22 0.53 2.82
N PHE A 182 -12.88 1.46 3.71
CA PHE A 182 -13.68 1.89 4.87
C PHE A 182 -14.37 3.24 4.63
N ARG A 183 -14.73 3.54 3.36
CA ARG A 183 -15.49 4.72 2.94
C ARG A 183 -14.75 6.05 3.12
N ALA A 184 -13.41 6.08 3.20
CA ALA A 184 -12.68 7.32 3.05
C ALA A 184 -12.97 7.92 1.67
N THR A 185 -13.11 9.25 1.60
CA THR A 185 -13.39 9.97 0.34
C THR A 185 -12.08 10.47 -0.24
N PRO A 186 -11.73 10.16 -1.50
CA PRO A 186 -10.54 10.72 -2.14
C PRO A 186 -10.77 12.18 -2.48
N LYS A 187 -9.74 13.03 -2.30
CA LYS A 187 -9.67 14.42 -2.73
C LYS A 187 -8.42 14.59 -3.59
N LEU A 188 -8.60 14.93 -4.87
CA LEU A 188 -7.48 15.20 -5.76
C LEU A 188 -6.65 16.39 -5.25
N LEU A 189 -5.34 16.29 -5.39
CA LEU A 189 -4.39 17.32 -5.03
C LEU A 189 -3.55 17.73 -6.25
N SER A 190 -3.03 18.96 -6.21
CA SER A 190 -2.09 19.46 -7.21
C SER A 190 -0.70 18.83 -7.02
N ILE A 191 -0.11 18.31 -8.10
CA ILE A 191 1.25 17.79 -8.09
C ILE A 191 2.25 18.92 -7.72
N HIS A 192 2.08 20.11 -8.27
CA HIS A 192 2.98 21.24 -8.07
C HIS A 192 2.97 21.80 -6.63
N GLU A 193 1.82 21.69 -5.95
CA GLU A 193 1.68 22.19 -4.57
C GLU A 193 2.17 21.19 -3.51
N ASN A 194 2.53 19.97 -3.91
CA ASN A 194 2.88 18.87 -3.00
C ASN A 194 4.26 18.27 -3.31
N GLU A 195 5.21 19.06 -3.82
CA GLU A 195 6.54 18.61 -4.24
C GLU A 195 7.30 17.83 -3.17
N ARG A 196 7.20 18.24 -1.91
CA ARG A 196 7.85 17.53 -0.79
C ARG A 196 7.34 16.09 -0.64
N LEU A 197 6.03 15.88 -0.73
CA LEU A 197 5.42 14.54 -0.62
C LEU A 197 5.78 13.68 -1.83
N ILE A 198 5.78 14.29 -3.01
CA ILE A 198 6.18 13.64 -4.25
C ILE A 198 7.64 13.22 -4.20
N THR A 199 8.54 14.10 -3.82
CA THR A 199 9.98 13.80 -3.68
C THR A 199 10.20 12.63 -2.72
N CYS A 200 9.49 12.60 -1.59
CA CYS A 200 9.56 11.51 -0.63
C CYS A 200 9.08 10.18 -1.26
N ALA A 201 7.96 10.20 -2.00
CA ALA A 201 7.42 9.02 -2.67
C ALA A 201 8.36 8.51 -3.78
N LEU A 202 8.95 9.40 -4.58
CA LEU A 202 9.91 9.05 -5.64
C LEU A 202 11.15 8.38 -5.05
N ARG A 203 11.73 8.95 -3.99
CA ARG A 203 12.88 8.35 -3.29
C ARG A 203 12.56 6.98 -2.71
N ALA A 204 11.36 6.78 -2.17
CA ALA A 204 10.95 5.48 -1.67
C ALA A 204 10.88 4.44 -2.78
N CYS A 205 10.33 4.79 -3.94
CA CYS A 205 10.28 3.91 -5.12
C CYS A 205 11.70 3.57 -5.61
N GLU A 206 12.57 4.56 -5.70
CA GLU A 206 13.98 4.40 -6.11
C GLU A 206 14.72 3.42 -5.19
N VAL A 207 14.66 3.63 -3.88
CA VAL A 207 15.37 2.82 -2.88
C VAL A 207 14.88 1.36 -2.85
N ILE A 208 13.58 1.13 -3.04
CA ILE A 208 13.02 -0.24 -3.12
C ILE A 208 13.25 -0.86 -4.51
N GLY A 209 13.52 -0.06 -5.54
CA GLY A 209 13.68 -0.51 -6.92
C GLY A 209 12.35 -0.71 -7.65
N LEU A 210 11.34 0.12 -7.38
CA LEU A 210 10.03 0.04 -7.98
C LEU A 210 9.90 1.01 -9.16
N ARG A 211 9.44 0.52 -10.29
CA ARG A 211 9.04 1.34 -11.45
C ARG A 211 7.61 1.87 -11.27
N LEU A 212 6.69 1.02 -10.77
CA LEU A 212 5.28 1.35 -10.54
C LEU A 212 4.93 1.13 -9.08
N ALA A 213 4.39 2.15 -8.42
CA ALA A 213 3.95 2.04 -7.03
C ALA A 213 2.84 3.04 -6.66
N ALA A 214 2.07 2.69 -5.62
CA ALA A 214 1.25 3.63 -4.87
C ALA A 214 1.85 3.79 -3.46
N VAL A 215 2.38 4.97 -3.15
CA VAL A 215 3.00 5.31 -1.88
C VAL A 215 2.00 6.03 -1.00
N ASP A 216 1.73 5.51 0.18
CA ASP A 216 0.88 6.14 1.19
C ASP A 216 1.75 6.88 2.21
N LEU A 217 1.54 8.20 2.31
CA LEU A 217 2.19 9.08 3.27
C LEU A 217 1.17 9.57 4.29
N VAL A 218 1.58 9.66 5.54
CA VAL A 218 0.74 10.12 6.65
C VAL A 218 1.36 11.30 7.36
N GLU A 219 0.53 12.27 7.72
CA GLU A 219 0.85 13.36 8.63
C GLU A 219 0.30 13.04 10.01
N SER A 220 1.16 13.00 11.00
CA SER A 220 0.78 12.82 12.40
C SER A 220 0.59 14.16 13.12
N ASP A 221 0.10 14.13 14.37
CA ASP A 221 -0.22 15.33 15.15
C ASP A 221 1.01 16.24 15.38
N ASP A 222 2.23 15.71 15.32
CA ASP A 222 3.50 16.44 15.36
C ASP A 222 3.85 17.16 14.04
N LEU A 223 2.95 17.16 13.06
CA LEU A 223 3.11 17.73 11.72
C LEU A 223 4.23 17.08 10.89
N SER A 224 4.75 15.94 11.32
CA SER A 224 5.73 15.18 10.54
C SER A 224 5.05 14.27 9.53
N TRP A 225 5.64 14.18 8.33
CA TRP A 225 5.23 13.26 7.29
C TRP A 225 6.11 12.01 7.30
N ARG A 226 5.45 10.85 7.23
CA ARG A 226 6.12 9.53 7.17
C ARG A 226 5.46 8.65 6.12
N ILE A 227 6.24 7.79 5.48
CA ILE A 227 5.67 6.75 4.62
C ILE A 227 4.99 5.70 5.50
N LEU A 228 3.72 5.44 5.25
CA LEU A 228 2.95 4.42 5.95
C LEU A 228 3.15 3.04 5.31
N GLU A 229 3.00 2.99 3.99
CA GLU A 229 3.17 1.78 3.18
C GLU A 229 3.48 2.11 1.73
N VAL A 230 4.08 1.17 1.03
CA VAL A 230 4.29 1.20 -0.41
C VAL A 230 3.58 0.00 -1.02
N ASN A 231 2.75 0.25 -2.03
CA ASN A 231 1.99 -0.79 -2.71
C ASN A 231 2.52 -0.96 -4.14
N GLU A 232 2.87 -2.19 -4.54
CA GLU A 232 3.36 -2.53 -5.88
C GLU A 232 2.25 -2.53 -6.94
N GLY A 233 0.99 -2.59 -6.49
CA GLY A 233 -0.20 -2.66 -7.34
C GLY A 233 -1.05 -1.39 -7.26
N ILE A 234 -1.70 -1.03 -8.36
CA ILE A 234 -2.51 0.18 -8.49
C ILE A 234 -4.00 -0.17 -8.55
N LYS A 235 -4.74 0.31 -7.54
CA LYS A 235 -6.20 0.15 -7.48
C LYS A 235 -6.90 1.50 -7.38
N LEU A 236 -7.48 1.96 -8.50
CA LEU A 236 -8.39 3.09 -8.58
C LEU A 236 -9.82 2.58 -8.88
N GLY A 237 -10.40 1.87 -7.92
CA GLY A 237 -11.72 1.23 -8.08
C GLY A 237 -12.89 2.15 -7.79
N SER A 238 -14.09 1.57 -7.62
CA SER A 238 -15.38 2.30 -7.47
C SER A 238 -15.37 3.39 -6.39
N GLY A 239 -14.65 3.21 -5.28
CA GLY A 239 -14.54 4.23 -4.23
C GLY A 239 -13.79 5.49 -4.68
N PHE A 240 -12.92 5.39 -5.69
CA PHE A 240 -12.24 6.53 -6.30
C PHE A 240 -13.05 7.08 -7.49
N VAL A 241 -13.33 6.26 -8.50
CA VAL A 241 -13.98 6.74 -9.73
C VAL A 241 -15.44 7.14 -9.55
N GLY A 242 -16.09 6.64 -8.50
CA GLY A 242 -17.48 7.02 -8.14
C GLY A 242 -17.65 8.45 -7.64
N GLN A 243 -16.55 9.19 -7.43
CA GLN A 243 -16.60 10.60 -7.00
C GLN A 243 -16.92 11.56 -8.14
N GLY A 244 -16.91 11.12 -9.39
CA GLY A 244 -17.33 11.93 -10.54
C GLY A 244 -16.40 11.84 -11.75
N ALA A 245 -16.74 12.62 -12.80
CA ALA A 245 -16.07 12.54 -14.10
C ALA A 245 -14.57 12.92 -14.03
N GLU A 246 -14.17 13.82 -13.14
CA GLU A 246 -12.78 14.20 -12.94
C GLU A 246 -11.94 13.01 -12.44
N TYR A 247 -12.45 12.26 -11.48
CA TYR A 247 -11.81 11.08 -10.92
C TYR A 247 -11.73 9.93 -11.94
N LEU A 248 -12.77 9.79 -12.77
CA LEU A 248 -12.78 8.83 -13.86
C LEU A 248 -11.69 9.17 -14.89
N ARG A 249 -11.57 10.44 -15.29
CA ARG A 249 -10.50 10.88 -16.21
C ARG A 249 -9.11 10.69 -15.60
N ALA A 250 -8.93 11.03 -14.31
CA ALA A 250 -7.66 10.84 -13.62
C ALA A 250 -7.26 9.35 -13.59
N ALA A 251 -8.20 8.45 -13.27
CA ALA A 251 -7.94 7.01 -13.31
C ALA A 251 -7.59 6.53 -14.73
N ALA A 252 -8.34 6.96 -15.75
CA ALA A 252 -8.07 6.60 -17.14
C ALA A 252 -6.67 7.04 -17.57
N ALA A 253 -6.24 8.26 -17.24
CA ALA A 253 -4.90 8.76 -17.54
C ALA A 253 -3.81 7.94 -16.85
N VAL A 254 -4.00 7.52 -15.60
CA VAL A 254 -3.05 6.65 -14.88
C VAL A 254 -2.91 5.30 -15.57
N TYR A 255 -4.01 4.61 -15.88
CA TYR A 255 -3.95 3.30 -16.53
C TYR A 255 -3.43 3.37 -17.96
N LEU A 256 -3.74 4.44 -18.70
CA LEU A 256 -3.17 4.69 -20.03
C LEU A 256 -1.63 4.84 -19.95
N ALA A 257 -1.12 5.60 -18.98
CA ALA A 257 0.32 5.75 -18.77
C ALA A 257 0.98 4.40 -18.41
N ILE A 258 0.33 3.61 -17.54
CA ILE A 258 0.82 2.28 -17.16
C ILE A 258 0.91 1.34 -18.37
N VAL A 259 -0.14 1.26 -19.19
CA VAL A 259 -0.13 0.38 -20.39
C VAL A 259 0.88 0.87 -21.42
N ARG A 260 1.02 2.20 -21.61
CA ARG A 260 2.03 2.78 -22.52
C ARG A 260 3.46 2.42 -22.12
N ALA A 261 3.75 2.33 -20.82
CA ALA A 261 5.08 1.96 -20.31
C ALA A 261 5.39 0.45 -20.43
N LEU A 262 4.52 -0.35 -21.05
CA LEU A 262 4.76 -1.74 -21.44
C LEU A 262 5.43 -1.85 -22.81
N GLU A 263 5.43 -0.77 -23.60
CA GLU A 263 6.14 -0.67 -24.88
C GLU A 263 7.65 -0.59 -24.68
#